data_ffd08e352ca58031b8f381bfb871428a
#
_entry.id   ffd08e352ca58031b8f381bfb871428a
#
_cell.length_a   1.000
_cell.length_b   1.000
_cell.length_c   1.000
_cell.angle_alpha   90.00
_cell.angle_beta   90.00
_cell.angle_gamma   90.00
#
_symmetry.space_group_name_H-M   'P 1'
#
loop_
_entity.id
_entity.type
_entity.pdbx_description
1 polymer ?
#
loop_
_entity_poly.entity_id
_entity_poly.type
_entity_poly.pdbx_seq_one_letter_code
_entity_poly.pdbx_strand_id
1 'polypeptide(L)'
;LQTYEEHGHLSDTFRYVVVDLCSEQYIEFSNRRKRNLYACNGTVNFFNPDTECKYTKKILYVMPNVNGKFVLIQAFRCGNKWHVVDVVFMDTTSTEDIRSSILSHESDSCVIECTDAYFPFIRELRSSTNKEIRVMKEFPDVDKRIAATSDYVKNSILFSASKVESDTEYVAFMNNLMDYNKDSETKEASAVLSGLVQFVVKLGLN
;
A
#
# COMPACT_ATOMS: atom_id res chain seq x y z
N LEU A 1 18.52 -2.00 26.49
CA LEU A 1 18.01 -2.98 27.47
C LEU A 1 17.28 -2.26 28.61
N GLN A 2 17.93 -1.30 29.26
CA GLN A 2 17.33 -0.53 30.36
C GLN A 2 16.03 0.22 29.96
N THR A 3 15.94 0.71 28.74
CA THR A 3 14.75 1.39 28.20
C THR A 3 13.55 0.46 28.05
N TYR A 4 13.75 -0.84 28.08
CA TYR A 4 12.71 -1.85 27.92
C TYR A 4 12.05 -2.25 29.22
N GLU A 5 12.84 -2.30 30.29
CA GLU A 5 12.31 -2.60 31.62
C GLU A 5 11.34 -1.50 32.08
N GLU A 6 11.57 -0.25 31.66
CA GLU A 6 10.68 0.88 31.94
C GLU A 6 9.34 0.82 31.20
N HIS A 7 9.24 0.06 30.11
CA HIS A 7 8.03 0.02 29.26
C HIS A 7 7.31 -1.34 29.26
N GLY A 8 7.86 -2.35 29.94
CA GLY A 8 7.18 -3.60 30.29
C GLY A 8 6.77 -4.53 29.14
N HIS A 9 7.28 -4.34 27.91
CA HIS A 9 6.89 -5.13 26.75
C HIS A 9 8.05 -5.85 26.08
N LEU A 10 8.30 -7.09 26.46
CA LEU A 10 9.32 -7.98 25.86
C LEU A 10 9.17 -8.10 24.32
N SER A 11 7.96 -8.05 23.78
CA SER A 11 7.71 -8.10 22.34
C SER A 11 8.22 -6.84 21.61
N ASP A 12 8.14 -5.68 22.26
CA ASP A 12 8.67 -4.43 21.71
C ASP A 12 10.18 -4.41 21.75
N THR A 13 10.78 -5.00 22.79
CA THR A 13 12.22 -5.17 22.92
C THR A 13 12.80 -5.91 21.73
N PHE A 14 12.24 -7.07 21.46
CA PHE A 14 12.72 -7.92 20.37
C PHE A 14 12.61 -7.18 19.00
N ARG A 15 11.56 -6.41 18.79
CA ARG A 15 11.38 -5.62 17.58
C ARG A 15 12.43 -4.50 17.45
N TYR A 16 12.72 -3.80 18.51
CA TYR A 16 13.76 -2.75 18.48
C TYR A 16 15.14 -3.32 18.18
N VAL A 17 15.49 -4.45 18.76
CA VAL A 17 16.76 -5.11 18.47
C VAL A 17 16.87 -5.54 17.01
N VAL A 18 15.80 -6.06 16.43
CA VAL A 18 15.77 -6.42 15.00
C VAL A 18 15.85 -5.19 14.11
N VAL A 19 15.19 -4.10 14.51
CA VAL A 19 15.19 -2.84 13.75
C VAL A 19 16.53 -2.13 13.82
N ASP A 20 17.19 -2.12 14.97
CA ASP A 20 18.55 -1.56 15.12
C ASP A 20 19.58 -2.27 14.23
N LEU A 21 19.31 -3.52 13.87
CA LEU A 21 20.16 -4.29 12.96
C LEU A 21 19.89 -4.00 11.47
N CYS A 22 18.78 -3.31 11.15
CA CYS A 22 18.35 -3.16 9.77
C CYS A 22 18.70 -1.81 9.14
N SER A 23 18.31 -0.69 9.72
CA SER A 23 18.68 0.67 9.28
C SER A 23 18.02 1.75 10.15
N GLU A 24 18.52 3.00 10.07
CA GLU A 24 17.90 4.16 10.74
C GLU A 24 16.46 4.41 10.25
N GLN A 25 16.19 4.16 8.97
CA GLN A 25 14.84 4.27 8.40
C GLN A 25 13.87 3.30 9.06
N TYR A 26 14.30 2.09 9.34
CA TYR A 26 13.50 1.09 10.06
C TYR A 26 13.14 1.54 11.46
N ILE A 27 14.06 2.16 12.17
CA ILE A 27 13.85 2.72 13.51
C ILE A 27 12.81 3.84 13.41
N GLU A 28 12.93 4.72 12.43
CA GLU A 28 11.98 5.80 12.20
C GLU A 28 10.58 5.25 11.89
N PHE A 29 10.44 4.30 10.97
CA PHE A 29 9.17 3.63 10.69
C PHE A 29 8.60 2.91 11.90
N SER A 30 9.45 2.23 12.67
CA SER A 30 9.04 1.57 13.90
C SER A 30 8.49 2.55 14.93
N ASN A 31 9.09 3.73 15.06
CA ASN A 31 8.65 4.77 15.99
C ASN A 31 7.39 5.50 15.50
N ARG A 32 7.28 5.79 14.21
CA ARG A 32 6.08 6.38 13.59
C ARG A 32 4.89 5.44 13.68
N ARG A 33 5.10 4.16 13.51
CA ARG A 33 4.11 3.10 13.60
C ARG A 33 3.27 3.15 14.87
N LYS A 34 3.85 3.57 15.99
CA LYS A 34 3.14 3.73 17.27
C LYS A 34 2.14 4.90 17.27
N ARG A 35 2.25 5.81 16.31
CA ARG A 35 1.41 7.03 16.19
C ARG A 35 0.40 6.99 15.06
N ASN A 36 0.40 5.95 14.28
CA ASN A 36 -0.36 5.85 13.05
C ASN A 36 -1.74 5.22 13.27
N LEU A 37 -2.71 5.57 12.47
CA LEU A 37 -4.07 5.04 12.54
C LEU A 37 -4.13 3.53 12.27
N TYR A 38 -3.42 3.07 11.25
CA TYR A 38 -3.25 1.64 11.06
C TYR A 38 -2.45 1.04 12.21
N ALA A 39 -1.81 1.89 12.98
CA ALA A 39 -1.08 1.62 14.19
C ALA A 39 -1.91 1.72 15.47
N CYS A 40 -3.21 1.86 15.44
CA CYS A 40 -4.02 1.62 16.63
C CYS A 40 -3.82 0.18 17.09
N ASN A 41 -2.76 -0.10 17.81
CA ASN A 41 -2.22 -1.43 18.13
C ASN A 41 -1.67 -2.19 16.92
N GLY A 42 -1.37 -1.50 15.82
CA GLY A 42 -1.07 -2.11 14.56
C GLY A 42 0.40 -2.10 14.23
N THR A 43 0.82 -3.22 13.85
CA THR A 43 2.09 -3.44 13.22
C THR A 43 1.87 -3.34 11.72
N VAL A 44 2.59 -2.43 11.07
CA VAL A 44 2.88 -2.61 9.65
C VAL A 44 3.75 -3.86 9.57
N ASN A 45 3.28 -4.86 8.87
CA ASN A 45 4.02 -6.11 8.73
C ASN A 45 4.85 -6.05 7.45
N PHE A 46 6.09 -6.53 7.55
CA PHE A 46 7.00 -6.60 6.42
C PHE A 46 7.24 -8.05 6.00
N PHE A 47 7.51 -8.25 4.73
CA PHE A 47 8.02 -9.50 4.18
C PHE A 47 9.42 -9.28 3.60
N ASN A 48 10.23 -10.33 3.64
CA ASN A 48 11.48 -10.36 2.91
C ASN A 48 11.22 -10.98 1.52
N PRO A 49 11.55 -10.31 0.41
CA PRO A 49 11.37 -10.85 -0.94
C PRO A 49 12.17 -12.14 -1.20
N ASP A 50 13.23 -12.40 -0.44
CA ASP A 50 14.03 -13.62 -0.53
C ASP A 50 13.30 -14.87 0.02
N THR A 51 12.14 -14.68 0.68
CA THR A 51 11.33 -15.79 1.16
C THR A 51 10.58 -16.41 -0.02
N GLU A 52 10.82 -17.68 -0.30
CA GLU A 52 10.10 -18.42 -1.34
C GLU A 52 8.60 -18.37 -1.11
N CYS A 53 7.90 -17.62 -1.95
CA CYS A 53 6.45 -17.57 -1.95
C CYS A 53 5.90 -17.81 -3.34
N LYS A 54 5.00 -18.78 -3.45
CA LYS A 54 4.24 -19.00 -4.69
C LYS A 54 3.09 -18.02 -4.76
N TYR A 55 3.25 -16.98 -5.56
CA TYR A 55 2.18 -16.02 -5.82
C TYR A 55 1.08 -16.65 -6.68
N THR A 56 -0.15 -16.53 -6.20
CA THR A 56 -1.34 -17.10 -6.85
C THR A 56 -2.18 -16.08 -7.59
N LYS A 57 -2.01 -14.80 -7.30
CA LYS A 57 -2.68 -13.68 -7.94
C LYS A 57 -1.82 -12.43 -7.89
N LYS A 58 -1.84 -11.64 -8.98
CA LYS A 58 -1.10 -10.39 -9.12
C LYS A 58 -2.06 -9.28 -9.52
N ILE A 59 -2.16 -8.23 -8.71
CA ILE A 59 -3.09 -7.12 -8.92
C ILE A 59 -2.32 -5.82 -8.95
N LEU A 60 -2.65 -4.94 -9.90
CA LEU A 60 -2.38 -3.52 -9.81
C LEU A 60 -3.63 -2.83 -9.30
N TYR A 61 -3.51 -2.01 -8.28
CA TYR A 61 -4.57 -1.11 -7.84
C TYR A 61 -4.13 0.33 -8.06
N VAL A 62 -4.92 1.08 -8.79
CA VAL A 62 -4.54 2.37 -9.34
C VAL A 62 -5.57 3.43 -9.00
N MET A 63 -5.12 4.56 -8.47
CA MET A 63 -5.86 5.81 -8.42
C MET A 63 -5.11 6.85 -9.24
N PRO A 64 -5.64 7.23 -10.42
CA PRO A 64 -4.97 8.15 -11.35
C PRO A 64 -4.79 9.56 -10.80
N ASN A 65 -5.69 9.97 -9.90
CA ASN A 65 -5.60 11.26 -9.23
C ASN A 65 -6.23 11.16 -7.85
N VAL A 66 -5.40 11.25 -6.83
CA VAL A 66 -5.82 11.40 -5.44
C VAL A 66 -5.07 12.60 -4.86
N ASN A 67 -5.77 13.71 -4.65
CA ASN A 67 -5.19 15.00 -4.23
C ASN A 67 -4.00 15.48 -5.11
N GLY A 68 -4.10 15.30 -6.42
CA GLY A 68 -3.02 15.67 -7.35
C GLY A 68 -1.93 14.61 -7.56
N LYS A 69 -1.96 13.52 -6.83
CA LYS A 69 -0.99 12.42 -6.96
C LYS A 69 -1.55 11.25 -7.77
N PHE A 70 -0.70 10.65 -8.58
CA PHE A 70 -0.89 9.33 -9.13
C PHE A 70 -0.34 8.30 -8.14
N VAL A 71 -1.17 7.33 -7.78
CA VAL A 71 -0.74 6.24 -6.89
C VAL A 71 -1.11 4.89 -7.51
N LEU A 72 -0.12 4.00 -7.57
CA LEU A 72 -0.27 2.62 -8.00
C LEU A 72 0.30 1.70 -6.91
N ILE A 73 -0.44 0.67 -6.55
CA ILE A 73 0.05 -0.42 -5.69
C ILE A 73 0.09 -1.70 -6.52
N GLN A 74 1.25 -2.33 -6.58
CA GLN A 74 1.40 -3.69 -7.07
C GLN A 74 1.35 -4.66 -5.90
N ALA A 75 0.31 -5.50 -5.85
CA ALA A 75 0.09 -6.43 -4.77
C ALA A 75 -0.04 -7.87 -5.28
N PHE A 76 0.71 -8.78 -4.65
CA PHE A 76 0.73 -10.20 -4.99
C PHE A 76 0.22 -11.04 -3.84
N ARG A 77 -0.64 -12.01 -4.12
CA ARG A 77 -1.20 -12.89 -3.10
C ARG A 77 -0.28 -14.08 -2.84
N CYS A 78 0.09 -14.24 -1.57
CA CYS A 78 0.84 -15.37 -1.03
C CYS A 78 0.04 -16.04 0.10
N GLY A 79 -0.54 -17.19 -0.16
CA GLY A 79 -1.45 -17.85 0.78
C GLY A 79 -2.67 -16.97 1.10
N ASN A 80 -2.82 -16.60 2.37
CA ASN A 80 -3.87 -15.70 2.85
C ASN A 80 -3.39 -14.24 3.05
N LYS A 81 -2.19 -13.89 2.60
CA LYS A 81 -1.60 -12.56 2.71
C LYS A 81 -1.44 -11.91 1.35
N TRP A 82 -1.40 -10.57 1.37
CA TRP A 82 -1.07 -9.76 0.20
C TRP A 82 0.26 -9.04 0.45
N HIS A 83 1.19 -9.24 -0.43
CA HIS A 83 2.49 -8.59 -0.44
C HIS A 83 2.43 -7.38 -1.35
N VAL A 84 2.60 -6.18 -0.79
CA VAL A 84 2.81 -4.96 -1.57
C VAL A 84 4.26 -4.97 -2.02
N VAL A 85 4.46 -5.42 -3.26
CA VAL A 85 5.80 -5.65 -3.82
C VAL A 85 6.38 -4.41 -4.46
N ASP A 86 5.51 -3.53 -4.98
CA ASP A 86 5.94 -2.26 -5.57
C ASP A 86 4.86 -1.19 -5.43
N VAL A 87 5.30 0.07 -5.50
CA VAL A 87 4.44 1.25 -5.41
C VAL A 87 4.97 2.33 -6.34
N VAL A 88 4.08 3.01 -7.06
CA VAL A 88 4.34 4.30 -7.71
C VAL A 88 3.60 5.37 -6.93
N PHE A 89 4.31 6.42 -6.54
CA PHE A 89 3.77 7.51 -5.71
C PHE A 89 4.29 8.86 -6.21
N MET A 90 3.68 9.39 -7.27
CA MET A 90 4.18 10.53 -8.03
C MET A 90 3.21 11.70 -8.08
N ASP A 91 3.75 12.90 -8.13
CA ASP A 91 3.03 14.13 -8.44
C ASP A 91 2.88 14.24 -9.96
N THR A 92 1.93 13.52 -10.55
CA THR A 92 1.62 13.61 -11.97
C THR A 92 0.12 13.42 -12.24
N THR A 93 -0.37 14.10 -13.26
CA THR A 93 -1.70 13.90 -13.85
C THR A 93 -1.60 13.50 -15.32
N SER A 94 -0.39 13.26 -15.81
CA SER A 94 -0.12 12.84 -17.19
C SER A 94 -0.67 11.43 -17.43
N THR A 95 -1.61 11.31 -18.36
CA THR A 95 -2.15 10.00 -18.74
C THR A 95 -1.11 9.09 -19.39
N GLU A 96 -0.05 9.65 -19.98
CA GLU A 96 1.05 8.88 -20.55
C GLU A 96 1.94 8.27 -19.46
N ASP A 97 2.27 9.03 -18.42
CA ASP A 97 3.03 8.51 -17.27
C ASP A 97 2.25 7.41 -16.55
N ILE A 98 0.94 7.63 -16.36
CA ILE A 98 0.03 6.64 -15.76
C ILE A 98 -0.01 5.37 -16.61
N ARG A 99 -0.13 5.51 -17.95
CA ARG A 99 -0.12 4.39 -18.88
C ARG A 99 1.19 3.61 -18.80
N SER A 100 2.31 4.30 -18.90
CA SER A 100 3.66 3.70 -18.84
C SER A 100 3.86 2.92 -17.56
N SER A 101 3.45 3.48 -16.42
CA SER A 101 3.51 2.82 -15.12
C SER A 101 2.64 1.56 -15.07
N ILE A 102 1.40 1.60 -15.58
CA ILE A 102 0.52 0.43 -15.59
C ILE A 102 1.08 -0.68 -16.50
N LEU A 103 1.64 -0.31 -17.65
CA LEU A 103 2.14 -1.29 -18.63
C LEU A 103 3.45 -1.93 -18.18
N SER A 104 4.32 -1.21 -17.48
CA SER A 104 5.62 -1.71 -17.01
C SER A 104 5.50 -2.70 -15.84
N HIS A 105 4.41 -2.65 -15.04
CA HIS A 105 4.23 -3.53 -13.90
C HIS A 105 3.52 -4.82 -14.28
N GLU A 106 4.05 -5.95 -13.84
CA GLU A 106 3.44 -7.27 -14.06
C GLU A 106 2.14 -7.41 -13.24
N SER A 107 1.06 -7.91 -13.86
CA SER A 107 -0.18 -8.22 -13.17
C SER A 107 -1.12 -9.08 -14.01
N ASP A 108 -2.01 -9.84 -13.34
CA ASP A 108 -3.12 -10.53 -13.96
C ASP A 108 -4.27 -9.56 -14.26
N SER A 109 -4.49 -8.62 -13.35
CA SER A 109 -5.55 -7.61 -13.46
C SER A 109 -5.09 -6.25 -12.93
N CYS A 110 -5.63 -5.19 -13.56
CA CYS A 110 -5.46 -3.81 -13.14
C CYS A 110 -6.83 -3.23 -12.74
N VAL A 111 -6.93 -2.76 -11.53
CA VAL A 111 -8.13 -2.11 -10.98
C VAL A 111 -7.89 -0.62 -10.91
N ILE A 112 -8.72 0.16 -11.60
CA ILE A 112 -8.59 1.62 -11.63
C ILE A 112 -9.79 2.22 -10.90
N GLU A 113 -9.53 2.85 -9.77
CA GLU A 113 -10.52 3.64 -9.04
C GLU A 113 -10.45 5.09 -9.51
N CYS A 114 -11.51 5.60 -10.15
CA CYS A 114 -11.49 6.92 -10.75
C CYS A 114 -12.88 7.48 -11.02
N THR A 115 -12.92 8.77 -11.34
CA THR A 115 -14.10 9.46 -11.88
C THR A 115 -14.33 9.12 -13.34
N ASP A 116 -15.52 9.47 -13.86
CA ASP A 116 -15.90 9.26 -15.25
C ASP A 116 -14.98 10.00 -16.24
N ALA A 117 -14.28 11.03 -15.81
CA ALA A 117 -13.32 11.79 -16.63
C ALA A 117 -12.19 10.91 -17.21
N TYR A 118 -11.86 9.79 -16.55
CA TYR A 118 -10.82 8.86 -17.00
C TYR A 118 -11.32 7.79 -17.99
N PHE A 119 -12.60 7.72 -18.32
CA PHE A 119 -13.10 6.68 -19.23
C PHE A 119 -12.48 6.69 -20.64
N PRO A 120 -12.17 7.83 -21.27
CA PRO A 120 -11.45 7.83 -22.56
C PRO A 120 -10.08 7.14 -22.42
N PHE A 121 -9.30 7.50 -21.42
CA PHE A 121 -8.01 6.90 -21.11
C PHE A 121 -8.12 5.38 -20.87
N ILE A 122 -9.11 4.94 -20.10
CA ILE A 122 -9.32 3.51 -19.81
C ILE A 122 -9.65 2.73 -21.07
N ARG A 123 -10.42 3.32 -22.00
CA ARG A 123 -10.73 2.69 -23.29
C ARG A 123 -9.46 2.45 -24.12
N GLU A 124 -8.60 3.44 -24.19
CA GLU A 124 -7.31 3.33 -24.88
C GLU A 124 -6.39 2.30 -24.19
N LEU A 125 -6.33 2.34 -22.86
CA LEU A 125 -5.51 1.39 -22.09
C LEU A 125 -5.95 -0.05 -22.35
N ARG A 126 -7.26 -0.34 -22.41
CA ARG A 126 -7.78 -1.67 -22.72
C ARG A 126 -7.35 -2.18 -24.09
N SER A 127 -7.17 -1.30 -25.07
CA SER A 127 -6.70 -1.67 -26.40
C SER A 127 -5.18 -1.90 -26.47
N SER A 128 -4.43 -1.42 -25.48
CA SER A 128 -2.97 -1.46 -25.45
C SER A 128 -2.40 -2.58 -24.57
N THR A 129 -3.24 -3.36 -23.90
CA THR A 129 -2.78 -4.43 -22.99
C THR A 129 -3.71 -5.63 -22.97
N ASN A 130 -3.17 -6.80 -22.66
CA ASN A 130 -3.94 -8.02 -22.40
C ASN A 130 -4.34 -8.17 -20.92
N LYS A 131 -3.97 -7.22 -20.05
CA LYS A 131 -4.39 -7.24 -18.65
C LYS A 131 -5.89 -7.04 -18.53
N GLU A 132 -6.51 -7.71 -17.59
CA GLU A 132 -7.92 -7.46 -17.27
C GLU A 132 -8.04 -6.08 -16.60
N ILE A 133 -8.64 -5.10 -17.28
CA ILE A 133 -8.85 -3.75 -16.74
C ILE A 133 -10.25 -3.65 -16.14
N ARG A 134 -10.31 -3.51 -14.82
CA ARG A 134 -11.52 -3.28 -14.02
C ARG A 134 -11.59 -1.82 -13.57
N VAL A 135 -12.80 -1.28 -13.55
CA VAL A 135 -13.03 0.11 -13.10
C VAL A 135 -13.87 0.09 -11.85
N MET A 136 -13.46 0.88 -10.88
CA MET A 136 -14.24 1.17 -9.68
C MET A 136 -14.54 2.66 -9.61
N LYS A 137 -15.74 3.00 -9.13
CA LYS A 137 -16.05 4.40 -8.80
C LYS A 137 -15.35 4.79 -7.52
N GLU A 138 -14.93 6.04 -7.47
CA GLU A 138 -14.38 6.63 -6.24
C GLU A 138 -15.34 6.47 -5.07
N PHE A 139 -14.78 6.15 -3.93
CA PHE A 139 -15.54 6.01 -2.71
C PHE A 139 -15.70 7.38 -2.05
N PRO A 140 -16.93 7.83 -1.75
CA PRO A 140 -17.19 9.20 -1.34
C PRO A 140 -16.68 9.53 0.06
N ASP A 141 -16.50 8.54 0.93
CA ASP A 141 -16.04 8.72 2.32
C ASP A 141 -14.80 7.86 2.59
N VAL A 142 -13.66 8.44 2.22
CA VAL A 142 -12.35 7.76 2.32
C VAL A 142 -12.03 7.40 3.77
N ASP A 143 -12.31 8.26 4.74
CA ASP A 143 -11.99 8.00 6.16
C ASP A 143 -12.79 6.82 6.70
N LYS A 144 -14.07 6.71 6.31
CA LYS A 144 -14.89 5.57 6.67
C LYS A 144 -14.38 4.27 6.06
N ARG A 145 -13.91 4.32 4.79
CA ARG A 145 -13.31 3.17 4.13
C ARG A 145 -12.01 2.74 4.81
N ILE A 146 -11.15 3.71 5.16
CA ILE A 146 -9.89 3.45 5.87
C ILE A 146 -10.19 2.76 7.21
N ALA A 147 -11.12 3.31 8.00
CA ALA A 147 -11.50 2.71 9.27
C ALA A 147 -12.03 1.28 9.11
N ALA A 148 -12.90 1.04 8.12
CA ALA A 148 -13.50 -0.27 7.87
C ALA A 148 -12.50 -1.33 7.37
N THR A 149 -11.36 -0.92 6.80
CA THR A 149 -10.35 -1.83 6.24
C THR A 149 -9.12 -2.00 7.12
N SER A 150 -9.00 -1.23 8.19
CA SER A 150 -7.79 -1.18 9.03
C SER A 150 -7.37 -2.53 9.61
N ASP A 151 -8.33 -3.33 10.08
CA ASP A 151 -8.04 -4.66 10.65
C ASP A 151 -7.53 -5.64 9.56
N TYR A 152 -8.07 -5.54 8.36
CA TYR A 152 -7.57 -6.35 7.25
C TYR A 152 -6.14 -5.96 6.87
N VAL A 153 -5.85 -4.66 6.81
CA VAL A 153 -4.49 -4.16 6.54
C VAL A 153 -3.50 -4.72 7.56
N LYS A 154 -3.82 -4.63 8.85
CA LYS A 154 -2.96 -5.15 9.93
C LYS A 154 -2.71 -6.64 9.82
N ASN A 155 -3.75 -7.39 9.49
CA ASN A 155 -3.71 -8.85 9.55
C ASN A 155 -3.28 -9.49 8.23
N SER A 156 -3.45 -8.83 7.09
CA SER A 156 -3.35 -9.49 5.78
C SER A 156 -2.45 -8.79 4.77
N ILE A 157 -2.01 -7.54 5.03
CA ILE A 157 -1.11 -6.81 4.14
C ILE A 157 0.31 -6.82 4.69
N LEU A 158 1.28 -7.14 3.84
CA LEU A 158 2.70 -7.07 4.14
C LEU A 158 3.39 -6.15 3.14
N PHE A 159 4.35 -5.37 3.62
CA PHE A 159 5.15 -4.44 2.83
C PHE A 159 6.56 -4.97 2.61
N SER A 160 7.20 -4.58 1.50
CA SER A 160 8.55 -5.02 1.18
C SER A 160 9.59 -4.33 2.06
N ALA A 161 10.33 -5.11 2.85
CA ALA A 161 11.40 -4.59 3.70
C ALA A 161 12.52 -3.95 2.85
N SER A 162 12.94 -4.62 1.78
CA SER A 162 14.02 -4.14 0.91
C SER A 162 13.66 -2.86 0.16
N LYS A 163 12.40 -2.68 -0.24
CA LYS A 163 11.95 -1.46 -0.92
C LYS A 163 11.97 -0.24 0.00
N VAL A 164 11.65 -0.41 1.27
CA VAL A 164 11.73 0.67 2.27
C VAL A 164 13.17 1.18 2.44
N GLU A 165 14.17 0.36 2.17
CA GLU A 165 15.57 0.74 2.29
C GLU A 165 16.14 1.38 1.02
N SER A 166 15.60 1.05 -0.15
CA SER A 166 16.24 1.34 -1.44
C SER A 166 15.41 2.19 -2.42
N ASP A 167 14.09 2.32 -2.19
CA ASP A 167 13.16 2.92 -3.15
C ASP A 167 12.51 4.19 -2.58
N THR A 168 12.81 5.34 -3.15
CA THR A 168 12.36 6.65 -2.66
C THR A 168 10.85 6.83 -2.77
N GLU A 169 10.20 6.32 -3.82
CA GLU A 169 8.73 6.40 -3.97
C GLU A 169 8.03 5.50 -2.96
N TYR A 170 8.57 4.31 -2.75
CA TYR A 170 8.05 3.39 -1.74
C TYR A 170 8.18 3.98 -0.33
N VAL A 171 9.31 4.62 -0.03
CA VAL A 171 9.52 5.34 1.24
C VAL A 171 8.54 6.49 1.38
N ALA A 172 8.34 7.29 0.35
CA ALA A 172 7.38 8.41 0.36
C ALA A 172 5.94 7.91 0.60
N PHE A 173 5.54 6.83 -0.05
CA PHE A 173 4.26 6.18 0.19
C PHE A 173 4.12 5.70 1.64
N MET A 174 5.14 5.03 2.17
CA MET A 174 5.12 4.54 3.57
C MET A 174 5.06 5.69 4.57
N ASN A 175 5.76 6.78 4.32
CA ASN A 175 5.68 7.98 5.15
C ASN A 175 4.27 8.56 5.15
N ASN A 176 3.66 8.75 3.98
CA ASN A 176 2.28 9.24 3.84
C ASN A 176 1.28 8.30 4.56
N LEU A 177 1.46 6.98 4.40
CA LEU A 177 0.65 5.98 5.08
C LEU A 177 0.76 6.07 6.60
N MET A 178 1.97 6.30 7.11
CA MET A 178 2.26 6.34 8.54
C MET A 178 1.89 7.67 9.19
N ASP A 179 1.90 8.75 8.44
CA ASP A 179 1.52 10.09 8.90
C ASP A 179 0.00 10.32 8.85
N TYR A 180 -0.77 9.35 8.32
CA TYR A 180 -2.21 9.48 8.26
C TYR A 180 -2.82 9.69 9.64
N ASN A 181 -3.64 10.71 9.73
CA ASN A 181 -4.62 10.89 10.79
C ASN A 181 -5.92 11.40 10.16
N LYS A 182 -7.03 11.33 10.89
CA LYS A 182 -8.35 11.67 10.36
C LYS A 182 -8.44 13.12 9.89
N ASP A 183 -7.68 14.02 10.50
CA ASP A 183 -7.68 15.46 10.21
C ASP A 183 -6.58 15.83 9.19
N SER A 184 -5.80 14.85 8.73
CA SER A 184 -4.74 15.08 7.74
C SER A 184 -5.33 15.41 6.37
N GLU A 185 -4.73 16.38 5.70
CA GLU A 185 -5.00 16.66 4.28
C GLU A 185 -4.36 15.61 3.37
N THR A 186 -3.30 14.96 3.84
CA THR A 186 -2.53 13.95 3.09
C THR A 186 -3.00 12.54 3.45
N LYS A 187 -3.81 11.93 2.59
CA LYS A 187 -4.45 10.62 2.79
C LYS A 187 -4.24 9.66 1.62
N GLU A 188 -3.38 10.02 0.69
CA GLU A 188 -3.30 9.37 -0.63
C GLU A 188 -2.95 7.88 -0.49
N ALA A 189 -1.90 7.55 0.26
CA ALA A 189 -1.47 6.17 0.47
C ALA A 189 -2.55 5.34 1.18
N SER A 190 -3.17 5.90 2.22
CA SER A 190 -4.24 5.25 2.98
C SER A 190 -5.51 5.07 2.14
N ALA A 191 -5.84 6.05 1.29
CA ALA A 191 -6.98 5.97 0.36
C ALA A 191 -6.80 4.81 -0.62
N VAL A 192 -5.65 4.74 -1.29
CA VAL A 192 -5.38 3.71 -2.28
C VAL A 192 -5.30 2.32 -1.63
N LEU A 193 -4.62 2.20 -0.51
CA LEU A 193 -4.51 0.93 0.22
C LEU A 193 -5.88 0.41 0.70
N SER A 194 -6.71 1.29 1.24
CA SER A 194 -8.07 0.91 1.65
C SER A 194 -8.96 0.51 0.47
N GLY A 195 -8.76 1.11 -0.70
CA GLY A 195 -9.42 0.74 -1.94
C GLY A 195 -9.01 -0.66 -2.42
N LEU A 196 -7.71 -0.95 -2.44
CA LEU A 196 -7.20 -2.30 -2.71
C LEU A 196 -7.85 -3.34 -1.79
N VAL A 197 -7.85 -3.09 -0.48
CA VAL A 197 -8.44 -4.01 0.51
C VAL A 197 -9.93 -4.20 0.25
N GLN A 198 -10.69 -3.13 0.03
CA GLN A 198 -12.12 -3.23 -0.29
C GLN A 198 -12.36 -4.09 -1.54
N PHE A 199 -11.51 -3.95 -2.55
CA PHE A 199 -11.60 -4.73 -3.78
C PHE A 199 -11.34 -6.23 -3.53
N VAL A 200 -10.25 -6.58 -2.82
CA VAL A 200 -9.91 -7.99 -2.58
C VAL A 200 -10.92 -8.68 -1.67
N VAL A 201 -11.47 -7.97 -0.69
CA VAL A 201 -12.53 -8.49 0.19
C VAL A 201 -13.83 -8.74 -0.59
N LYS A 202 -14.26 -7.81 -1.45
CA LYS A 202 -15.47 -7.98 -2.29
C LYS A 202 -15.38 -9.15 -3.25
N LEU A 203 -14.18 -9.50 -3.71
CA LEU A 203 -13.97 -10.65 -4.61
C LEU A 203 -13.92 -11.99 -3.86
N GLY A 204 -14.04 -12.02 -2.54
CA GLY A 204 -13.85 -13.22 -1.74
C GLY A 204 -12.42 -13.79 -1.82
N LEU A 205 -11.45 -12.93 -2.06
CA LEU A 205 -10.03 -13.27 -2.12
C LEU A 205 -9.37 -13.16 -0.73
N ASN A 206 -10.15 -13.43 0.31
CA ASN A 206 -9.72 -13.34 1.72
C ASN A 206 -8.78 -14.48 2.10
#